data_697cd442973fb669552e79f86f301933
#
_entry.id   697cd442973fb669552e79f86f301933
#
_cell.length_a   1.000
_cell.length_b   1.000
_cell.length_c   1.000
_cell.angle_alpha   90.00
_cell.angle_beta   90.00
_cell.angle_gamma   90.00
#
_symmetry.space_group_name_H-M   'P 1'
#
loop_
_entity.id
_entity.type
_entity.pdbx_description
1 polymer ?
#
loop_
_entity_poly.entity_id
_entity_poly.type
_entity_poly.pdbx_seq_one_letter_code
_entity_poly.pdbx_strand_id
1 'polypeptide(L)'
;MDVREKMVELLDIIIQPSQKTLGDIADYLISNGVTVQEWISVKDRLPESGVHVLICCEMHRYGGGFAGKYVCDGYYAEANKIIAGGFPDECDCEYSEEDDEYYLREGWYEVIKNWDDYNSVTVEDFVTHWMPLPEMPETLIKED
;
A
#
# COMPACT_ATOMS: atom_id res chain seq x y z
N MET A 1 9.59 17.96 16.84
CA MET A 1 8.19 18.05 17.36
C MET A 1 7.48 16.73 17.04
N ASP A 2 6.92 16.10 18.06
CA ASP A 2 6.17 14.85 17.83
C ASP A 2 4.77 15.15 17.28
N VAL A 3 4.07 14.10 16.85
CA VAL A 3 2.75 14.21 16.23
C VAL A 3 1.73 14.83 17.20
N ARG A 4 1.80 14.46 18.49
CA ARG A 4 0.90 14.98 19.52
C ARG A 4 1.09 16.49 19.70
N GLU A 5 2.32 16.97 19.80
CA GLU A 5 2.64 18.41 19.94
C GLU A 5 2.14 19.19 18.72
N LYS A 6 2.38 18.68 17.53
CA LYS A 6 1.89 19.29 16.30
C LYS A 6 0.36 19.37 16.28
N MET A 7 -0.32 18.32 16.70
CA MET A 7 -1.79 18.30 16.78
C MET A 7 -2.31 19.32 17.80
N VAL A 8 -1.67 19.43 18.97
CA VAL A 8 -2.04 20.43 19.98
C VAL A 8 -1.91 21.83 19.44
N GLU A 9 -0.81 22.16 18.75
CA GLU A 9 -0.63 23.48 18.12
C GLU A 9 -1.74 23.80 17.11
N LEU A 10 -2.08 22.84 16.25
CA LEU A 10 -3.13 23.02 15.26
C LEU A 10 -4.50 23.20 15.92
N LEU A 11 -4.78 22.47 16.98
CA LEU A 11 -6.05 22.59 17.72
C LEU A 11 -6.15 23.92 18.46
N ASP A 12 -5.07 24.45 19.02
CA ASP A 12 -5.06 25.78 19.66
C ASP A 12 -5.49 26.89 18.70
N ILE A 13 -5.04 26.82 17.45
CA ILE A 13 -5.44 27.80 16.42
C ILE A 13 -6.92 27.64 16.08
N ILE A 14 -7.44 26.42 16.06
CA ILE A 14 -8.84 26.12 15.70
C ILE A 14 -9.81 26.54 16.81
N ILE A 15 -9.43 26.38 18.08
CA ILE A 15 -10.28 26.66 19.24
C ILE A 15 -10.45 28.15 19.48
N GLN A 16 -9.69 29.01 18.83
CA GLN A 16 -9.90 30.46 18.91
C GLN A 16 -11.32 30.81 18.41
N PRO A 17 -11.99 31.81 19.04
CA PRO A 17 -13.40 32.05 18.77
C PRO A 17 -13.65 32.43 17.32
N SER A 18 -14.02 31.46 16.54
CA SER A 18 -14.44 31.60 15.16
C SER A 18 -15.65 30.72 14.93
N GLN A 19 -16.55 31.12 14.06
CA GLN A 19 -17.75 30.37 13.69
C GLN A 19 -17.41 29.25 12.68
N LYS A 20 -16.38 28.45 12.99
CA LYS A 20 -15.96 27.37 12.07
C LYS A 20 -16.80 26.12 12.28
N THR A 21 -17.20 25.50 11.16
CA THR A 21 -17.86 24.22 11.16
C THR A 21 -16.84 23.08 11.32
N LEU A 22 -17.31 21.87 11.60
CA LEU A 22 -16.45 20.67 11.62
C LEU A 22 -15.78 20.45 10.27
N GLY A 23 -16.46 20.77 9.15
CA GLY A 23 -15.88 20.70 7.82
C GLY A 23 -14.69 21.66 7.66
N ASP A 24 -14.82 22.89 8.12
CA ASP A 24 -13.74 23.88 8.10
C ASP A 24 -12.53 23.42 8.91
N ILE A 25 -12.76 22.81 10.07
CA ILE A 25 -11.70 22.24 10.91
C ILE A 25 -10.98 21.11 10.20
N ALA A 26 -11.74 20.19 9.59
CA ALA A 26 -11.17 19.09 8.82
C ALA A 26 -10.31 19.58 7.66
N ASP A 27 -10.81 20.54 6.88
CA ASP A 27 -10.08 21.15 5.77
C ASP A 27 -8.78 21.82 6.23
N TYR A 28 -8.83 22.53 7.36
CA TYR A 28 -7.66 23.15 7.95
C TYR A 28 -6.60 22.11 8.36
N LEU A 29 -7.02 21.03 9.02
CA LEU A 29 -6.12 19.95 9.43
C LEU A 29 -5.48 19.29 8.23
N ILE A 30 -6.26 18.97 7.20
CA ILE A 30 -5.76 18.34 5.95
C ILE A 30 -4.74 19.26 5.27
N SER A 31 -5.03 20.56 5.15
CA SER A 31 -4.11 21.51 4.53
C SER A 31 -2.81 21.70 5.32
N ASN A 32 -2.79 21.34 6.59
CA ASN A 32 -1.60 21.32 7.44
C ASN A 32 -0.93 19.95 7.55
N GLY A 33 -1.29 19.02 6.66
CA GLY A 33 -0.64 17.72 6.53
C GLY A 33 -1.12 16.66 7.50
N VAL A 34 -2.27 16.87 8.15
CA VAL A 34 -2.91 15.84 8.96
C VAL A 34 -3.63 14.86 8.03
N THR A 35 -3.30 13.61 8.14
CA THR A 35 -3.94 12.54 7.37
C THR A 35 -4.48 11.46 8.29
N VAL A 36 -5.57 10.83 7.88
CA VAL A 36 -6.09 9.64 8.55
C VAL A 36 -5.60 8.42 7.78
N GLN A 37 -4.89 7.55 8.48
CA GLN A 37 -4.42 6.29 7.92
C GLN A 37 -5.25 5.16 8.50
N GLU A 38 -5.95 4.45 7.62
CA GLU A 38 -6.75 3.31 8.01
C GLU A 38 -6.39 2.08 7.18
N TRP A 39 -6.26 0.96 7.86
CA TRP A 39 -6.14 -0.32 7.18
C TRP A 39 -7.48 -0.71 6.58
N ILE A 40 -7.46 -1.12 5.32
CA ILE A 40 -8.63 -1.59 4.59
C ILE A 40 -8.60 -3.12 4.57
N SER A 41 -9.66 -3.77 5.06
CA SER A 41 -9.75 -5.22 4.99
C SER A 41 -9.87 -5.68 3.53
N VAL A 42 -9.14 -6.72 3.17
CA VAL A 42 -9.24 -7.32 1.84
C VAL A 42 -10.63 -7.91 1.57
N LYS A 43 -11.42 -8.16 2.63
CA LYS A 43 -12.80 -8.60 2.51
C LYS A 43 -13.75 -7.48 2.11
N ASP A 44 -13.38 -6.22 2.40
CA ASP A 44 -14.20 -5.06 2.05
C ASP A 44 -13.93 -4.60 0.63
N ARG A 45 -12.66 -4.48 0.25
CA ARG A 45 -12.25 -4.14 -1.11
C ARG A 45 -10.78 -4.46 -1.35
N LEU A 46 -10.42 -4.61 -2.61
CA LEU A 46 -9.05 -4.77 -3.08
C LEU A 46 -8.55 -3.45 -3.68
N PRO A 47 -7.23 -3.22 -3.67
CA PRO A 47 -6.67 -2.06 -4.36
C PRO A 47 -6.75 -2.23 -5.88
N GLU A 48 -6.57 -1.15 -6.60
CA GLU A 48 -6.42 -1.18 -8.05
C GLU A 48 -5.23 -2.07 -8.43
N SER A 49 -5.42 -2.91 -9.44
CA SER A 49 -4.40 -3.86 -9.91
C SER A 49 -3.08 -3.17 -10.26
N GLY A 50 -1.98 -3.66 -9.72
CA GLY A 50 -0.63 -3.16 -9.99
C GLY A 50 -0.22 -1.92 -9.21
N VAL A 51 -1.14 -1.28 -8.49
CA VAL A 51 -0.81 -0.11 -7.66
C VAL A 51 -0.10 -0.57 -6.40
N HIS A 52 1.08 -0.02 -6.14
CA HIS A 52 1.84 -0.34 -4.93
C HIS A 52 1.15 0.21 -3.69
N VAL A 53 1.00 -0.63 -2.69
CA VAL A 53 0.35 -0.34 -1.41
C VAL A 53 1.14 -1.00 -0.29
N LEU A 54 0.88 -0.61 0.95
CA LEU A 54 1.33 -1.39 2.10
C LEU A 54 0.37 -2.54 2.31
N ILE A 55 0.91 -3.73 2.54
CA ILE A 55 0.11 -4.92 2.83
C ILE A 55 0.45 -5.47 4.21
N CYS A 56 -0.56 -5.90 4.93
CA CYS A 56 -0.42 -6.57 6.22
C CYS A 56 -0.65 -8.06 6.02
N CYS A 57 0.34 -8.86 6.38
CA CYS A 57 0.32 -10.30 6.21
C CYS A 57 0.34 -11.02 7.55
N GLU A 58 -0.38 -12.14 7.62
CA GLU A 58 -0.32 -13.06 8.75
C GLU A 58 0.44 -14.32 8.38
N MET A 59 1.46 -14.62 9.15
CA MET A 59 2.19 -15.88 9.05
C MET A 59 1.52 -16.95 9.91
N HIS A 60 1.35 -18.13 9.34
CA HIS A 60 0.84 -19.28 10.05
C HIS A 60 1.89 -20.39 10.09
N ARG A 61 1.99 -21.07 11.23
CA ARG A 61 2.88 -22.20 11.37
C ARG A 61 2.39 -23.39 10.57
N TYR A 62 3.32 -24.21 10.14
CA TYR A 62 2.97 -25.50 9.56
C TYR A 62 2.09 -26.27 10.55
N GLY A 63 0.88 -26.66 10.10
CA GLY A 63 -0.12 -27.30 10.96
C GLY A 63 -1.15 -26.35 11.58
N GLY A 64 -1.10 -25.03 11.27
CA GLY A 64 -2.19 -24.09 11.52
C GLY A 64 -2.11 -23.34 12.84
N GLY A 65 -1.12 -22.70 13.20
CA GLY A 65 -1.06 -21.75 14.34
C GLY A 65 -0.58 -20.38 13.90
N PHE A 66 -1.10 -19.32 14.49
CA PHE A 66 -0.62 -17.97 14.27
C PHE A 66 0.86 -17.84 14.66
N ALA A 67 1.67 -17.32 13.75
CA ALA A 67 3.10 -17.16 13.98
C ALA A 67 3.54 -15.70 14.08
N GLY A 68 2.72 -14.76 13.60
CA GLY A 68 3.00 -13.33 13.66
C GLY A 68 2.41 -12.56 12.50
N LYS A 69 2.61 -11.25 12.53
CA LYS A 69 2.21 -10.32 11.46
C LYS A 69 3.41 -9.53 10.99
N TYR A 70 3.39 -9.12 9.73
CA TYR A 70 4.37 -8.19 9.18
C TYR A 70 3.71 -7.29 8.13
N VAL A 71 4.38 -6.20 7.83
CA VAL A 71 3.96 -5.24 6.80
C VAL A 71 5.05 -5.16 5.75
N CYS A 72 4.66 -5.18 4.50
CA CYS A 72 5.59 -5.00 3.38
C CYS A 72 4.96 -4.15 2.28
N ASP A 73 5.81 -3.68 1.36
CA ASP A 73 5.36 -3.02 0.12
C ASP A 73 4.96 -4.11 -0.87
N GLY A 74 3.82 -3.93 -1.52
CA GLY A 74 3.34 -4.90 -2.48
C GLY A 74 2.22 -4.37 -3.35
N TYR A 75 1.64 -5.24 -4.13
CA TYR A 75 0.49 -4.93 -4.99
C TYR A 75 -0.39 -6.15 -5.18
N TYR A 76 -1.63 -5.90 -5.58
CA TYR A 76 -2.55 -6.95 -6.01
C TYR A 76 -2.58 -7.01 -7.53
N ALA A 77 -2.49 -8.21 -8.11
CA ALA A 77 -2.64 -8.45 -9.53
C ALA A 77 -3.99 -9.11 -9.81
N GLU A 78 -4.84 -8.45 -10.57
CA GLU A 78 -6.04 -9.09 -11.12
C GLU A 78 -5.66 -10.02 -12.27
N ALA A 79 -6.46 -11.04 -12.49
CA ALA A 79 -6.28 -11.97 -13.62
C ALA A 79 -6.25 -11.21 -14.96
N ASN A 80 -5.28 -11.54 -15.80
CA ASN A 80 -5.13 -10.98 -17.16
C ASN A 80 -4.97 -9.45 -17.20
N LYS A 81 -4.35 -8.85 -16.19
CA LYS A 81 -4.14 -7.39 -16.14
C LYS A 81 -2.68 -6.99 -16.23
N ILE A 82 -1.78 -7.76 -15.65
CA ILE A 82 -0.36 -7.41 -15.60
C ILE A 82 0.42 -8.42 -16.43
N ILE A 83 1.06 -7.92 -17.49
CA ILE A 83 1.91 -8.74 -18.36
C ILE A 83 3.13 -9.19 -17.55
N ALA A 84 3.38 -10.49 -17.55
CA ALA A 84 4.56 -11.05 -16.93
C ALA A 84 5.77 -10.77 -17.80
N GLY A 85 6.68 -9.94 -17.32
CA GLY A 85 7.99 -9.75 -17.97
C GLY A 85 8.92 -10.89 -17.62
N GLY A 86 9.64 -11.41 -18.60
CA GLY A 86 10.65 -12.43 -18.38
C GLY A 86 10.29 -13.81 -18.92
N PHE A 87 10.95 -14.83 -18.40
CA PHE A 87 10.76 -16.19 -18.85
C PHE A 87 9.60 -16.85 -18.12
N PRO A 88 8.62 -17.42 -18.87
CA PRO A 88 7.45 -18.06 -18.27
C PRO A 88 7.75 -19.14 -17.22
N ASP A 89 8.87 -19.83 -17.38
CA ASP A 89 9.28 -20.88 -16.46
C ASP A 89 9.79 -20.35 -15.10
N GLU A 90 10.11 -19.07 -15.03
CA GLU A 90 10.67 -18.44 -13.84
C GLU A 90 9.68 -17.52 -13.11
N CYS A 91 8.49 -17.33 -13.66
CA CYS A 91 7.49 -16.46 -13.08
C CYS A 91 6.21 -17.21 -12.70
N ASP A 92 5.52 -16.70 -11.72
CA ASP A 92 4.17 -17.17 -11.38
C ASP A 92 3.17 -16.51 -12.33
N CYS A 93 2.99 -17.11 -13.50
CA CYS A 93 2.20 -16.52 -14.59
C CYS A 93 1.30 -17.55 -15.27
N GLU A 94 0.32 -17.04 -15.98
CA GLU A 94 -0.63 -17.82 -16.77
C GLU A 94 -0.65 -17.33 -18.21
N TYR A 95 -0.73 -18.27 -19.14
CA TYR A 95 -0.84 -17.97 -20.56
C TYR A 95 -2.29 -17.73 -20.95
N SER A 96 -2.53 -16.63 -21.68
CA SER A 96 -3.81 -16.31 -22.28
C SER A 96 -3.77 -16.63 -23.78
N GLU A 97 -4.55 -17.61 -24.23
CA GLU A 97 -4.66 -17.94 -25.66
C GLU A 97 -5.33 -16.81 -26.44
N GLU A 98 -6.25 -16.10 -25.81
CA GLU A 98 -6.99 -15.00 -26.45
C GLU A 98 -6.06 -13.86 -26.83
N ASP A 99 -5.14 -13.50 -25.93
CA ASP A 99 -4.22 -12.37 -26.12
C ASP A 99 -2.84 -12.77 -26.64
N ASP A 100 -2.54 -14.08 -26.64
CA ASP A 100 -1.22 -14.64 -26.93
C ASP A 100 -0.14 -14.00 -26.06
N GLU A 101 -0.42 -13.93 -24.75
CA GLU A 101 0.41 -13.24 -23.77
C GLU A 101 0.43 -13.97 -22.43
N TYR A 102 1.51 -13.81 -21.70
CA TYR A 102 1.64 -14.31 -20.33
C TYR A 102 1.33 -13.20 -19.34
N TYR A 103 0.42 -13.47 -18.41
CA TYR A 103 0.02 -12.56 -17.35
C TYR A 103 0.43 -13.08 -15.99
N LEU A 104 0.70 -12.19 -15.07
CA LEU A 104 0.89 -12.57 -13.67
C LEU A 104 -0.38 -13.24 -13.16
N ARG A 105 -0.21 -14.34 -12.41
CA ARG A 105 -1.31 -15.02 -11.76
C ARG A 105 -1.99 -14.10 -10.76
N GLU A 106 -3.32 -14.14 -10.68
CA GLU A 106 -4.08 -13.37 -9.72
C GLU A 106 -3.60 -13.62 -8.30
N GLY A 107 -3.36 -12.56 -7.55
CA GLY A 107 -2.94 -12.62 -6.15
C GLY A 107 -2.10 -11.45 -5.72
N TRP A 108 -1.52 -11.59 -4.54
CA TRP A 108 -0.68 -10.57 -3.92
C TRP A 108 0.79 -10.84 -4.20
N TYR A 109 1.53 -9.74 -4.43
CA TYR A 109 2.97 -9.77 -4.69
C TYR A 109 3.67 -8.80 -3.76
N GLU A 110 4.81 -9.23 -3.19
CA GLU A 110 5.71 -8.38 -2.42
C GLU A 110 6.74 -7.76 -3.36
N VAL A 111 7.01 -6.48 -3.20
CA VAL A 111 8.04 -5.78 -3.95
C VAL A 111 9.33 -5.78 -3.14
N ILE A 112 10.37 -6.37 -3.70
CA ILE A 112 11.71 -6.40 -3.12
C ILE A 112 12.56 -5.33 -3.78
N LYS A 113 13.06 -4.37 -2.98
CA LYS A 113 13.94 -3.30 -3.43
C LYS A 113 15.14 -3.21 -2.51
N ASN A 114 16.29 -3.46 -3.07
CA ASN A 114 17.55 -3.25 -2.37
C ASN A 114 18.63 -2.81 -3.36
N TRP A 115 19.88 -2.77 -2.94
CA TRP A 115 20.99 -2.35 -3.79
C TRP A 115 21.21 -3.25 -5.02
N ASP A 116 20.89 -4.54 -4.89
CA ASP A 116 21.21 -5.54 -5.90
C ASP A 116 19.97 -6.00 -6.67
N ASP A 117 18.79 -5.93 -6.03
CA ASP A 117 17.55 -6.48 -6.59
C ASP A 117 16.41 -5.47 -6.62
N TYR A 118 15.73 -5.45 -7.75
CA TYR A 118 14.40 -4.85 -7.88
C TYR A 118 13.51 -5.90 -8.51
N ASN A 119 12.68 -6.53 -7.71
CA ASN A 119 11.88 -7.67 -8.14
C ASN A 119 10.55 -7.74 -7.36
N SER A 120 9.65 -8.58 -7.81
CA SER A 120 8.45 -8.91 -7.07
C SER A 120 8.30 -10.42 -6.96
N VAL A 121 7.83 -10.87 -5.81
CA VAL A 121 7.60 -12.29 -5.52
C VAL A 121 6.19 -12.49 -5.00
N THR A 122 5.63 -13.66 -5.29
CA THR A 122 4.30 -14.03 -4.80
C THR A 122 4.27 -14.08 -3.28
N VAL A 123 3.24 -13.49 -2.68
CA VAL A 123 3.01 -13.60 -1.24
C VAL A 123 2.30 -14.91 -0.94
N GLU A 124 2.97 -15.78 -0.19
CA GLU A 124 2.41 -17.07 0.22
C GLU A 124 1.62 -16.99 1.53
N ASP A 125 1.87 -15.97 2.34
CA ASP A 125 1.16 -15.73 3.59
C ASP A 125 -0.22 -15.09 3.36
N PHE A 126 -1.05 -15.06 4.41
CA PHE A 126 -2.39 -14.50 4.31
C PHE A 126 -2.36 -12.99 4.38
N VAL A 127 -2.72 -12.32 3.30
CA VAL A 127 -2.91 -10.86 3.29
C VAL A 127 -4.28 -10.55 3.88
N THR A 128 -4.31 -9.78 4.95
CA THR A 128 -5.55 -9.45 5.67
C THR A 128 -6.02 -8.03 5.40
N HIS A 129 -5.09 -7.09 5.28
CA HIS A 129 -5.37 -5.67 5.12
C HIS A 129 -4.34 -5.02 4.19
N TRP A 130 -4.74 -3.89 3.66
CA TRP A 130 -3.85 -3.03 2.87
C TRP A 130 -4.16 -1.57 3.15
N MET A 131 -3.24 -0.70 2.80
CA MET A 131 -3.45 0.75 2.83
C MET A 131 -2.61 1.42 1.75
N PRO A 132 -3.07 2.57 1.22
CA PRO A 132 -2.26 3.33 0.28
C PRO A 132 -0.90 3.71 0.87
N LEU A 133 0.13 3.77 0.03
CA LEU A 133 1.42 4.31 0.43
C LEU A 133 1.26 5.80 0.77
N PRO A 134 2.04 6.32 1.73
CA PRO A 134 2.09 7.76 1.96
C PRO A 134 2.60 8.47 0.71
N GLU A 135 2.20 9.73 0.55
CA GLU A 135 2.74 10.57 -0.51
C GLU A 135 4.25 10.73 -0.34
N MET A 136 4.96 10.63 -1.46
CA MET A 136 6.40 10.85 -1.45
C MET A 136 6.70 12.33 -1.21
N PRO A 137 7.75 12.63 -0.42
CA PRO A 137 8.19 14.01 -0.27
C PRO A 137 8.70 14.54 -1.60
N GLU A 138 8.66 15.85 -1.77
CA GLU A 138 9.27 16.49 -2.93
C GLU A 138 10.76 16.16 -3.01
N THR A 139 11.26 15.91 -4.22
CA THR A 139 12.69 15.66 -4.39
C THR A 139 13.51 16.91 -4.08
N LEU A 140 14.55 16.73 -3.28
CA LEU A 140 15.54 17.77 -3.00
C LEU A 140 16.64 17.82 -4.05
N ILE A 141 16.69 16.85 -4.96
CA ILE A 141 17.67 16.78 -6.04
C ILE A 141 17.16 17.64 -7.18
N LYS A 142 17.85 18.72 -7.48
CA LYS A 142 17.58 19.51 -8.68
C LYS A 142 18.19 18.80 -9.88
N GLU A 143 17.35 18.53 -10.87
CA GLU A 143 17.85 18.12 -12.18
C GLU A 143 18.43 19.33 -12.88
N ASP A 144 19.72 19.24 -13.21
CA ASP A 144 20.41 20.25 -14.04
C ASP A 144 20.17 19.97 -15.53
#